data_64ee7d606144689ee16e1af825c999ef
#
_entry.id   64ee7d606144689ee16e1af825c999ef
#
_cell.length_a   1.000
_cell.length_b   1.000
_cell.length_c   1.000
_cell.angle_alpha   90.00
_cell.angle_beta   90.00
_cell.angle_gamma   90.00
#
_symmetry.space_group_name_H-M   'P 1'
#
loop_
_entity.id
_entity.type
_entity.pdbx_description
1 polymer ?
#
loop_
_entity_poly.entity_id
_entity_poly.type
_entity_poly.pdbx_seq_one_letter_code
_entity_poly.pdbx_strand_id
1 'polypeptide(L)'
;MSLLLVFLGFLGFIVGLVLIVIGLIKKKKMKGGLVLGISVVIFIVGFILTPVDGTESDKQADTHEKVETVTKPKEETPEEKAAREAKEADEKELAEQKAKEEAERIAKLEALKINGSGDTATKKFKLEKGFVIVDATHQGSSNFAVKLLDANANMIKLVVNEIGNYTGKKIYAVPTGEYQYEVTASGPWTINMSQEIPAEVAPEGKVAGTGDSVVFMNISKGAKTVAFTHDGSRNFVVKANDSVLLANEIGTYSGSKVQKVEDTSIYYFDITADGNWSMTFE
;
A
#
# COMPACT_ATOMS: atom_id res chain seq x y z
N MET A 1 32.33 -9.02 -12.64
CA MET A 1 32.13 -10.07 -11.61
C MET A 1 31.42 -9.59 -10.36
N SER A 2 31.61 -8.37 -9.92
CA SER A 2 30.99 -7.78 -8.70
C SER A 2 29.47 -7.59 -8.80
N LEU A 3 28.94 -7.14 -9.94
CA LEU A 3 27.49 -6.92 -10.13
C LEU A 3 26.66 -8.20 -10.00
N LEU A 4 27.21 -9.34 -10.48
CA LEU A 4 26.57 -10.64 -10.37
C LEU A 4 26.52 -11.14 -8.91
N LEU A 5 27.52 -10.84 -8.09
CA LEU A 5 27.55 -11.17 -6.67
C LEU A 5 26.53 -10.37 -5.86
N VAL A 6 26.37 -9.07 -6.17
CA VAL A 6 25.35 -8.20 -5.56
C VAL A 6 23.95 -8.71 -5.91
N PHE A 7 23.72 -9.09 -7.18
CA PHE A 7 22.43 -9.62 -7.62
C PHE A 7 22.10 -10.98 -6.97
N LEU A 8 23.07 -11.87 -6.84
CA LEU A 8 22.93 -13.15 -6.14
C LEU A 8 22.67 -12.96 -4.64
N GLY A 9 23.33 -11.99 -3.99
CA GLY A 9 23.08 -11.64 -2.59
C GLY A 9 21.66 -11.13 -2.38
N PHE A 10 21.18 -10.24 -3.25
CA PHE A 10 19.81 -9.70 -3.19
C PHE A 10 18.76 -10.77 -3.42
N LEU A 11 18.95 -11.66 -4.40
CA LEU A 11 18.04 -12.78 -4.68
C LEU A 11 17.99 -13.75 -3.48
N GLY A 12 19.14 -14.07 -2.88
CA GLY A 12 19.22 -14.93 -1.69
C GLY A 12 18.55 -14.29 -0.46
N PHE A 13 18.61 -12.95 -0.32
CA PHE A 13 17.92 -12.22 0.74
C PHE A 13 16.40 -12.36 0.60
N ILE A 14 15.85 -12.16 -0.61
CA ILE A 14 14.42 -12.33 -0.88
C ILE A 14 13.96 -13.75 -0.57
N VAL A 15 14.70 -14.76 -1.06
CA VAL A 15 14.37 -16.17 -0.81
C VAL A 15 14.42 -16.51 0.68
N GLY A 16 15.41 -15.99 1.41
CA GLY A 16 15.53 -16.17 2.86
C GLY A 16 14.33 -15.60 3.62
N LEU A 17 13.88 -14.42 3.23
CA LEU A 17 12.74 -13.74 3.82
C LEU A 17 11.43 -14.51 3.57
N VAL A 18 11.21 -15.00 2.35
CA VAL A 18 10.07 -15.84 2.01
C VAL A 18 10.05 -17.14 2.83
N LEU A 19 11.21 -17.79 3.00
CA LEU A 19 11.31 -19.01 3.80
C LEU A 19 11.03 -18.79 5.29
N ILE A 20 11.43 -17.64 5.85
CA ILE A 20 11.08 -17.24 7.23
C ILE A 20 9.56 -17.08 7.36
N VAL A 21 8.92 -16.35 6.44
CA VAL A 21 7.46 -16.16 6.45
C VAL A 21 6.72 -17.49 6.36
N ILE A 22 7.12 -18.37 5.43
CA ILE A 22 6.53 -19.72 5.29
C ILE A 22 6.76 -20.55 6.56
N GLY A 23 7.94 -20.41 7.20
CA GLY A 23 8.28 -21.08 8.46
C GLY A 23 7.39 -20.64 9.63
N LEU A 24 7.08 -19.34 9.71
CA LEU A 24 6.18 -18.79 10.71
C LEU A 24 4.74 -19.28 10.52
N ILE A 25 4.25 -19.30 9.28
CA ILE A 25 2.89 -19.77 8.95
C ILE A 25 2.71 -21.26 9.27
N LYS A 26 3.73 -22.08 9.01
CA LYS A 26 3.67 -23.55 9.20
C LYS A 26 4.12 -24.03 10.57
N LYS A 27 4.47 -23.14 11.52
CA LYS A 27 5.08 -23.47 12.83
C LYS A 27 6.27 -24.46 12.74
N LYS A 28 6.97 -24.46 11.61
CA LYS A 28 8.07 -25.38 11.32
C LYS A 28 9.37 -24.55 11.19
N LYS A 29 10.39 -24.83 12.01
CA LYS A 29 11.70 -24.20 11.88
C LYS A 29 12.32 -24.52 10.53
N MET A 30 12.38 -23.55 9.64
CA MET A 30 13.04 -23.64 8.33
C MET A 30 14.36 -22.86 8.38
N LYS A 31 15.31 -23.27 7.53
CA LYS A 31 16.67 -22.69 7.49
C LYS A 31 16.74 -21.30 6.82
N GLY A 32 15.62 -20.53 6.81
CA GLY A 32 15.55 -19.22 6.19
C GLY A 32 16.51 -18.18 6.78
N GLY A 33 16.72 -18.22 8.10
CA GLY A 33 17.67 -17.32 8.78
C GLY A 33 19.12 -17.53 8.35
N LEU A 34 19.53 -18.79 8.10
CA LEU A 34 20.88 -19.11 7.61
C LEU A 34 21.10 -18.55 6.19
N VAL A 35 20.12 -18.69 5.30
CA VAL A 35 20.18 -18.16 3.93
C VAL A 35 20.26 -16.64 3.95
N LEU A 36 19.50 -15.99 4.82
CA LEU A 36 19.51 -14.54 4.97
C LEU A 36 20.85 -14.04 5.47
N GLY A 37 21.43 -14.66 6.49
CA GLY A 37 22.75 -14.32 7.04
C GLY A 37 23.87 -14.43 6.00
N ILE A 38 23.91 -15.52 5.24
CA ILE A 38 24.92 -15.73 4.18
C ILE A 38 24.74 -14.67 3.07
N SER A 39 23.51 -14.34 2.71
CA SER A 39 23.22 -13.35 1.67
C SER A 39 23.69 -11.93 2.04
N VAL A 40 23.56 -11.54 3.32
CA VAL A 40 24.05 -10.24 3.82
C VAL A 40 25.57 -10.19 3.75
N VAL A 41 26.28 -11.26 4.14
CA VAL A 41 27.74 -11.33 4.05
C VAL A 41 28.22 -11.23 2.60
N ILE A 42 27.58 -11.92 1.66
CA ILE A 42 27.90 -11.85 0.23
C ILE A 42 27.66 -10.42 -0.31
N PHE A 43 26.59 -9.76 0.12
CA PHE A 43 26.27 -8.38 -0.30
C PHE A 43 27.34 -7.41 0.20
N ILE A 44 27.78 -7.50 1.47
CA ILE A 44 28.83 -6.64 2.05
C ILE A 44 30.16 -6.87 1.36
N VAL A 45 30.56 -8.12 1.12
CA VAL A 45 31.80 -8.45 0.41
C VAL A 45 31.74 -7.95 -1.04
N GLY A 46 30.61 -8.07 -1.72
CA GLY A 46 30.40 -7.55 -3.07
C GLY A 46 30.56 -6.02 -3.14
N PHE A 47 30.07 -5.30 -2.13
CA PHE A 47 30.16 -3.83 -2.05
C PHE A 47 31.60 -3.34 -1.78
N ILE A 48 32.35 -4.05 -0.94
CA ILE A 48 33.77 -3.72 -0.63
C ILE A 48 34.68 -3.97 -1.84
N LEU A 49 34.33 -4.94 -2.71
CA LEU A 49 35.13 -5.32 -3.88
C LEU A 49 34.77 -4.54 -5.16
N THR A 50 33.81 -3.61 -5.14
CA THR A 50 33.53 -2.72 -6.26
C THR A 50 34.53 -1.58 -6.28
N PRO A 51 35.42 -1.45 -7.31
CA PRO A 51 36.25 -0.26 -7.46
C PRO A 51 35.34 0.94 -7.76
N VAL A 52 35.53 2.01 -7.02
CA VAL A 52 34.97 3.33 -7.36
C VAL A 52 35.81 3.87 -8.50
N ASP A 53 35.28 3.86 -9.73
CA ASP A 53 35.90 4.56 -10.86
C ASP A 53 35.87 6.08 -10.58
N GLY A 54 36.98 6.58 -10.10
CA GLY A 54 37.27 8.01 -10.05
C GLY A 54 37.91 8.41 -11.34
N THR A 55 37.34 9.35 -12.04
CA THR A 55 37.77 10.00 -13.27
C THR A 55 39.23 10.41 -13.26
N GLU A 56 39.89 10.07 -14.35
CA GLU A 56 41.27 10.51 -14.71
C GLU A 56 41.40 12.01 -14.75
N SER A 57 42.51 12.51 -14.22
CA SER A 57 43.22 13.68 -14.74
C SER A 57 44.71 13.55 -14.47
N ASP A 58 45.41 13.70 -15.53
CA ASP A 58 46.81 13.55 -15.84
C ASP A 58 47.82 14.36 -14.99
N LYS A 59 48.99 13.76 -14.85
CA LYS A 59 50.38 14.22 -14.95
C LYS A 59 51.25 14.40 -13.71
N GLN A 60 52.26 13.60 -13.79
CA GLN A 60 53.71 13.80 -13.69
C GLN A 60 54.43 13.61 -12.34
N ALA A 61 55.37 12.71 -12.49
CA ALA A 61 56.40 12.22 -11.58
C ALA A 61 57.12 13.28 -10.72
N ASP A 62 57.40 12.94 -9.45
CA ASP A 62 58.77 12.85 -9.04
C ASP A 62 58.94 12.00 -7.77
N THR A 63 60.11 11.38 -7.71
CA THR A 63 60.67 10.48 -6.72
C THR A 63 60.83 11.14 -5.35
N HIS A 64 60.45 10.49 -4.26
CA HIS A 64 61.30 10.19 -3.11
C HIS A 64 60.57 9.63 -1.88
N GLU A 65 61.12 8.54 -1.43
CA GLU A 65 61.37 8.14 -0.03
C GLU A 65 60.20 7.62 0.83
N LYS A 66 60.34 6.36 1.09
CA LYS A 66 59.70 5.47 2.01
C LYS A 66 59.72 5.99 3.46
N VAL A 67 58.58 6.29 4.04
CA VAL A 67 58.36 6.25 5.50
C VAL A 67 57.15 5.39 5.80
N GLU A 68 57.41 4.15 6.20
CA GLU A 68 56.41 3.29 6.85
C GLU A 68 56.09 3.87 8.22
N THR A 69 54.95 4.58 8.32
CA THR A 69 54.31 4.81 9.62
C THR A 69 53.26 3.73 9.82
N VAL A 70 53.69 2.66 10.47
CA VAL A 70 52.81 1.68 11.08
C VAL A 70 51.98 2.42 12.15
N THR A 71 50.82 2.89 11.82
CA THR A 71 49.83 3.34 12.79
C THR A 71 49.30 2.11 13.51
N LYS A 72 49.80 1.86 14.74
CA LYS A 72 49.21 0.93 15.70
C LYS A 72 47.71 1.23 15.79
N PRO A 73 46.83 0.21 15.75
CA PRO A 73 45.40 0.41 16.05
C PRO A 73 45.30 1.07 17.43
N LYS A 74 44.66 2.21 17.52
CA LYS A 74 44.35 2.86 18.78
C LYS A 74 43.44 1.91 19.55
N GLU A 75 43.90 1.39 20.69
CA GLU A 75 43.09 0.58 21.58
C GLU A 75 41.88 1.43 22.02
N GLU A 76 40.70 0.93 21.75
CA GLU A 76 39.42 1.53 22.14
C GLU A 76 39.37 1.60 23.68
N THR A 77 39.05 2.75 24.24
CA THR A 77 38.93 2.86 25.68
C THR A 77 37.70 2.08 26.19
N PRO A 78 37.68 1.61 27.44
CA PRO A 78 36.50 0.90 27.99
C PRO A 78 35.20 1.70 27.88
N GLU A 79 35.28 3.04 27.96
CA GLU A 79 34.12 3.94 27.76
C GLU A 79 33.64 4.00 26.31
N GLU A 80 34.57 4.09 25.35
CA GLU A 80 34.21 4.09 23.90
C GLU A 80 33.60 2.76 23.51
N LYS A 81 34.10 1.64 24.05
CA LYS A 81 33.53 0.31 23.83
C LYS A 81 32.12 0.18 24.42
N ALA A 82 31.91 0.64 25.65
CA ALA A 82 30.59 0.62 26.30
C ALA A 82 29.56 1.49 25.56
N ALA A 83 29.99 2.67 25.10
CA ALA A 83 29.10 3.56 24.30
C ALA A 83 28.73 2.96 22.94
N ARG A 84 29.66 2.25 22.30
CA ARG A 84 29.38 1.55 21.02
C ARG A 84 28.43 0.38 21.24
N GLU A 85 28.69 -0.46 22.26
CA GLU A 85 27.82 -1.60 22.59
C GLU A 85 26.42 -1.14 23.00
N ALA A 86 26.26 -0.04 23.71
CA ALA A 86 24.96 0.55 24.04
C ALA A 86 24.25 1.03 22.79
N LYS A 87 24.95 1.72 21.87
CA LYS A 87 24.37 2.20 20.62
C LYS A 87 23.96 1.05 19.69
N GLU A 88 24.79 0.00 19.59
CA GLU A 88 24.45 -1.22 18.81
C GLU A 88 23.23 -1.95 19.42
N ALA A 89 23.09 -1.96 20.75
CA ALA A 89 21.93 -2.53 21.43
C ALA A 89 20.66 -1.73 21.14
N ASP A 90 20.72 -0.40 21.23
CA ASP A 90 19.59 0.49 20.91
C ASP A 90 19.17 0.40 19.43
N GLU A 91 20.15 0.35 18.52
CA GLU A 91 19.88 0.18 17.08
C GLU A 91 19.24 -1.20 16.79
N LYS A 92 19.67 -2.22 17.48
CA LYS A 92 19.11 -3.57 17.37
C LYS A 92 17.68 -3.64 17.90
N GLU A 93 17.43 -3.05 19.08
CA GLU A 93 16.08 -3.00 19.65
C GLU A 93 15.12 -2.23 18.76
N LEU A 94 15.54 -1.06 18.22
CA LEU A 94 14.77 -0.28 17.28
C LEU A 94 14.49 -1.05 15.97
N ALA A 95 15.45 -1.81 15.48
CA ALA A 95 15.29 -2.65 14.30
C ALA A 95 14.31 -3.81 14.54
N GLU A 96 14.37 -4.45 15.71
CA GLU A 96 13.44 -5.50 16.10
C GLU A 96 12.02 -4.98 16.29
N GLN A 97 11.87 -3.78 16.89
CA GLN A 97 10.57 -3.13 17.04
C GLN A 97 9.95 -2.78 15.67
N LYS A 98 10.72 -2.16 14.77
CA LYS A 98 10.26 -1.86 13.40
C LYS A 98 9.88 -3.12 12.62
N ALA A 99 10.66 -4.17 12.75
CA ALA A 99 10.35 -5.45 12.10
C ALA A 99 9.05 -6.08 12.63
N LYS A 100 8.79 -5.94 13.95
CA LYS A 100 7.57 -6.41 14.58
C LYS A 100 6.36 -5.60 14.12
N GLU A 101 6.46 -4.28 14.11
CA GLU A 101 5.40 -3.37 13.64
C GLU A 101 5.06 -3.64 12.16
N GLU A 102 6.07 -3.84 11.32
CA GLU A 102 5.86 -4.18 9.90
C GLU A 102 5.23 -5.56 9.73
N ALA A 103 5.63 -6.55 10.52
CA ALA A 103 5.02 -7.88 10.50
C ALA A 103 3.55 -7.84 10.93
N GLU A 104 3.21 -7.06 11.97
CA GLU A 104 1.84 -6.84 12.41
C GLU A 104 1.02 -6.09 11.34
N ARG A 105 1.62 -5.09 10.69
CA ARG A 105 1.00 -4.37 9.57
C ARG A 105 0.69 -5.29 8.40
N ILE A 106 1.64 -6.12 7.99
CA ILE A 106 1.46 -7.12 6.92
C ILE A 106 0.36 -8.12 7.29
N ALA A 107 0.37 -8.64 8.52
CA ALA A 107 -0.65 -9.59 8.98
C ALA A 107 -2.05 -8.95 8.99
N LYS A 108 -2.17 -7.68 9.38
CA LYS A 108 -3.42 -6.93 9.32
C LYS A 108 -3.91 -6.74 7.88
N LEU A 109 -3.01 -6.39 6.94
CA LEU A 109 -3.35 -6.23 5.52
C LEU A 109 -3.79 -7.56 4.89
N GLU A 110 -3.13 -8.68 5.22
CA GLU A 110 -3.52 -10.01 4.73
C GLU A 110 -4.89 -10.44 5.29
N ALA A 111 -5.21 -10.10 6.55
CA ALA A 111 -6.51 -10.40 7.14
C ALA A 111 -7.67 -9.64 6.48
N LEU A 112 -7.36 -8.54 5.77
CA LEU A 112 -8.32 -7.74 5.01
C LEU A 112 -8.45 -8.16 3.54
N LYS A 113 -7.81 -9.26 3.12
CA LYS A 113 -7.97 -9.88 1.80
C LYS A 113 -8.88 -11.10 1.89
N ILE A 114 -9.99 -11.03 1.21
CA ILE A 114 -11.02 -12.07 1.21
C ILE A 114 -11.28 -12.50 -0.22
N ASN A 115 -11.43 -13.78 -0.45
CA ASN A 115 -11.81 -14.33 -1.74
C ASN A 115 -12.79 -15.50 -1.57
N GLY A 116 -13.52 -15.77 -2.64
CA GLY A 116 -14.50 -16.84 -2.65
C GLY A 116 -15.04 -17.11 -4.05
N SER A 117 -16.05 -17.96 -4.13
CA SER A 117 -16.79 -18.24 -5.35
C SER A 117 -18.25 -18.57 -4.99
N GLY A 118 -19.18 -18.02 -5.76
CA GLY A 118 -20.61 -18.14 -5.48
C GLY A 118 -21.03 -17.37 -4.22
N ASP A 119 -22.23 -17.67 -3.75
CA ASP A 119 -22.83 -17.06 -2.56
C ASP A 119 -22.06 -17.46 -1.31
N THR A 120 -21.68 -16.48 -0.49
CA THR A 120 -20.84 -16.73 0.68
C THR A 120 -21.06 -15.68 1.78
N ALA A 121 -21.16 -16.13 3.02
CA ALA A 121 -20.93 -15.27 4.18
C ALA A 121 -19.46 -15.39 4.59
N THR A 122 -18.75 -14.28 4.61
CA THR A 122 -17.30 -14.28 4.94
C THR A 122 -17.07 -14.55 6.42
N LYS A 123 -15.84 -14.82 6.81
CA LYS A 123 -15.45 -14.72 8.23
C LYS A 123 -15.59 -13.28 8.69
N LYS A 124 -15.83 -13.12 10.00
CA LYS A 124 -15.84 -11.80 10.62
C LYS A 124 -14.45 -11.18 10.62
N PHE A 125 -14.39 -9.87 10.42
CA PHE A 125 -13.18 -9.06 10.45
C PHE A 125 -13.43 -7.78 11.25
N LYS A 126 -12.36 -7.17 11.75
CA LYS A 126 -12.43 -5.92 12.52
C LYS A 126 -12.06 -4.75 11.64
N LEU A 127 -12.82 -3.66 11.76
CA LEU A 127 -12.51 -2.37 11.19
C LEU A 127 -12.41 -1.34 12.31
N GLU A 128 -11.47 -0.42 12.18
CA GLU A 128 -11.34 0.75 13.04
C GLU A 128 -12.26 1.87 12.56
N LYS A 129 -12.54 2.83 13.43
CA LYS A 129 -13.31 4.03 13.06
C LYS A 129 -12.60 4.80 11.94
N GLY A 130 -13.34 5.15 10.91
CA GLY A 130 -12.84 5.92 9.79
C GLY A 130 -13.50 5.51 8.48
N PHE A 131 -12.75 5.47 7.41
CA PHE A 131 -13.17 4.93 6.13
C PHE A 131 -12.61 3.52 5.92
N VAL A 132 -13.23 2.80 5.01
CA VAL A 132 -12.69 1.57 4.41
C VAL A 132 -12.78 1.66 2.90
N ILE A 133 -11.65 1.44 2.22
CA ILE A 133 -11.56 1.26 0.77
C ILE A 133 -11.76 -0.22 0.50
N VAL A 134 -12.62 -0.54 -0.46
CA VAL A 134 -12.90 -1.90 -0.93
C VAL A 134 -12.53 -1.98 -2.40
N ASP A 135 -11.53 -2.79 -2.74
CA ASP A 135 -11.18 -3.14 -4.11
C ASP A 135 -11.77 -4.53 -4.39
N ALA A 136 -12.78 -4.59 -5.25
CA ALA A 136 -13.53 -5.82 -5.49
C ALA A 136 -13.50 -6.24 -6.95
N THR A 137 -13.41 -7.56 -7.17
CA THR A 137 -13.54 -8.17 -8.49
C THR A 137 -14.55 -9.31 -8.47
N HIS A 138 -15.21 -9.52 -9.59
CA HIS A 138 -16.08 -10.68 -9.84
C HIS A 138 -15.94 -11.14 -11.28
N GLN A 139 -15.86 -12.45 -11.45
CA GLN A 139 -15.88 -13.10 -12.75
C GLN A 139 -17.09 -14.02 -12.84
N GLY A 140 -18.17 -13.52 -13.40
CA GLY A 140 -19.42 -14.25 -13.51
C GLY A 140 -20.40 -13.56 -14.45
N SER A 141 -21.53 -14.22 -14.73
CA SER A 141 -22.52 -13.74 -15.70
C SER A 141 -23.82 -13.23 -15.07
N SER A 142 -23.97 -13.34 -13.75
CA SER A 142 -25.18 -12.96 -13.01
C SER A 142 -24.85 -11.97 -11.90
N ASN A 143 -25.73 -11.83 -10.92
CA ASN A 143 -25.59 -10.85 -9.84
C ASN A 143 -24.28 -10.98 -9.10
N PHE A 144 -23.69 -9.83 -8.80
CA PHE A 144 -22.62 -9.64 -7.83
C PHE A 144 -23.04 -8.57 -6.84
N ALA A 145 -23.44 -8.99 -5.65
CA ALA A 145 -23.84 -8.07 -4.59
C ALA A 145 -22.96 -8.33 -3.34
N VAL A 146 -22.39 -7.25 -2.79
CA VAL A 146 -21.58 -7.29 -1.56
C VAL A 146 -22.27 -6.42 -0.52
N LYS A 147 -22.77 -7.05 0.55
CA LYS A 147 -23.41 -6.37 1.67
C LYS A 147 -22.49 -6.42 2.88
N LEU A 148 -22.23 -5.27 3.49
CA LEU A 148 -21.57 -5.18 4.78
C LEU A 148 -22.60 -5.37 5.89
N LEU A 149 -22.36 -6.33 6.77
CA LEU A 149 -23.18 -6.61 7.95
C LEU A 149 -22.39 -6.30 9.23
N ASP A 150 -23.08 -5.85 10.28
CA ASP A 150 -22.51 -5.72 11.62
C ASP A 150 -22.39 -7.08 12.34
N ALA A 151 -21.89 -7.07 13.56
CA ALA A 151 -21.74 -8.28 14.40
C ALA A 151 -23.05 -9.04 14.66
N ASN A 152 -24.20 -8.36 14.52
CA ASN A 152 -25.55 -8.89 14.73
C ASN A 152 -26.24 -9.27 13.41
N ALA A 153 -25.51 -9.29 12.29
CA ALA A 153 -26.00 -9.53 10.94
C ALA A 153 -27.01 -8.48 10.42
N ASN A 154 -27.03 -7.27 10.98
CA ASN A 154 -27.77 -6.17 10.40
C ASN A 154 -26.98 -5.58 9.21
N MET A 155 -27.69 -5.33 8.10
CA MET A 155 -27.08 -4.71 6.94
C MET A 155 -26.74 -3.24 7.22
N ILE A 156 -25.46 -2.91 7.13
CA ILE A 156 -24.94 -1.55 7.29
C ILE A 156 -24.85 -0.84 5.94
N LYS A 157 -24.38 -1.56 4.91
CA LYS A 157 -24.19 -0.98 3.57
C LYS A 157 -24.29 -2.04 2.48
N LEU A 158 -24.88 -1.67 1.35
CA LEU A 158 -24.73 -2.35 0.07
C LEU A 158 -23.52 -1.72 -0.62
N VAL A 159 -22.41 -2.46 -0.67
CA VAL A 159 -21.12 -1.96 -1.14
C VAL A 159 -21.02 -2.05 -2.66
N VAL A 160 -21.40 -3.20 -3.22
CA VAL A 160 -21.45 -3.46 -4.67
C VAL A 160 -22.80 -4.07 -4.99
N ASN A 161 -23.37 -3.71 -6.14
CA ASN A 161 -24.59 -4.33 -6.69
C ASN A 161 -24.56 -4.23 -8.21
N GLU A 162 -23.94 -5.23 -8.84
CA GLU A 162 -23.70 -5.27 -10.28
C GLU A 162 -24.11 -6.60 -10.89
N ILE A 163 -24.18 -6.66 -12.20
CA ILE A 163 -24.48 -7.86 -12.98
C ILE A 163 -23.31 -8.15 -13.91
N GLY A 164 -22.84 -9.41 -13.89
CA GLY A 164 -21.74 -9.87 -14.75
C GLY A 164 -20.37 -9.67 -14.13
N ASN A 165 -19.36 -9.52 -14.97
CA ASN A 165 -18.01 -9.23 -14.52
C ASN A 165 -17.94 -7.86 -13.88
N TYR A 166 -17.19 -7.76 -12.77
CA TYR A 166 -17.00 -6.51 -12.06
C TYR A 166 -15.52 -6.32 -11.68
N THR A 167 -15.07 -5.11 -11.78
CA THR A 167 -13.81 -4.64 -11.21
C THR A 167 -14.01 -3.18 -10.82
N GLY A 168 -13.84 -2.86 -9.54
CA GLY A 168 -14.06 -1.49 -9.08
C GLY A 168 -13.63 -1.27 -7.65
N LYS A 169 -13.53 0.00 -7.28
CA LYS A 169 -13.20 0.44 -5.93
C LYS A 169 -14.34 1.26 -5.34
N LYS A 170 -14.66 0.98 -4.09
CA LYS A 170 -15.65 1.72 -3.29
C LYS A 170 -15.00 2.20 -2.00
N ILE A 171 -15.53 3.28 -1.44
CA ILE A 171 -15.12 3.78 -0.13
C ILE A 171 -16.35 4.19 0.68
N TYR A 172 -16.33 3.93 1.97
CA TYR A 172 -17.40 4.35 2.88
C TYR A 172 -16.88 4.48 4.31
N ALA A 173 -17.59 5.27 5.12
CA ALA A 173 -17.29 5.45 6.52
C ALA A 173 -17.85 4.32 7.37
N VAL A 174 -17.11 3.90 8.39
CA VAL A 174 -17.53 2.92 9.39
C VAL A 174 -17.12 3.33 10.81
N PRO A 175 -17.89 3.01 11.84
CA PRO A 175 -17.41 3.02 13.22
C PRO A 175 -16.46 1.85 13.47
N THR A 176 -15.71 1.90 14.59
CA THR A 176 -14.98 0.72 15.08
C THR A 176 -15.96 -0.42 15.37
N GLY A 177 -15.70 -1.61 14.84
CA GLY A 177 -16.57 -2.75 15.04
C GLY A 177 -16.08 -4.03 14.39
N GLU A 178 -16.85 -5.09 14.64
CA GLU A 178 -16.72 -6.37 13.98
C GLU A 178 -17.75 -6.48 12.87
N TYR A 179 -17.33 -6.88 11.68
CA TYR A 179 -18.15 -6.91 10.48
C TYR A 179 -17.95 -8.22 9.72
N GLN A 180 -18.87 -8.51 8.80
CA GLN A 180 -18.70 -9.55 7.79
C GLN A 180 -19.38 -9.12 6.49
N TYR A 181 -18.96 -9.70 5.38
CA TYR A 181 -19.69 -9.55 4.12
C TYR A 181 -20.62 -10.74 3.89
N GLU A 182 -21.81 -10.42 3.40
CA GLU A 182 -22.66 -11.34 2.67
C GLU A 182 -22.47 -11.06 1.18
N VAL A 183 -21.94 -12.03 0.46
CA VAL A 183 -21.66 -11.93 -0.97
C VAL A 183 -22.63 -12.82 -1.72
N THR A 184 -23.34 -12.26 -2.70
CA THR A 184 -24.09 -12.99 -3.72
C THR A 184 -23.29 -12.91 -5.02
N ALA A 185 -22.91 -14.05 -5.59
CA ALA A 185 -22.07 -14.09 -6.77
C ALA A 185 -22.31 -15.34 -7.63
N SER A 186 -22.16 -15.24 -8.93
CA SER A 186 -22.28 -16.38 -9.85
C SER A 186 -20.94 -17.04 -10.22
N GLY A 187 -19.84 -16.56 -9.65
CA GLY A 187 -18.49 -17.04 -9.95
C GLY A 187 -17.46 -16.62 -8.92
N PRO A 188 -16.17 -16.74 -9.22
CA PRO A 188 -15.10 -16.31 -8.33
C PRO A 188 -15.08 -14.79 -8.14
N TRP A 189 -14.75 -14.38 -6.93
CA TRP A 189 -14.65 -12.99 -6.53
C TRP A 189 -13.51 -12.75 -5.53
N THR A 190 -13.04 -11.51 -5.49
CA THR A 190 -12.08 -11.04 -4.47
C THR A 190 -12.57 -9.73 -3.86
N ILE A 191 -12.25 -9.51 -2.59
CA ILE A 191 -12.47 -8.28 -1.86
C ILE A 191 -11.20 -7.99 -1.07
N ASN A 192 -10.51 -6.90 -1.43
CA ASN A 192 -9.36 -6.41 -0.70
C ASN A 192 -9.75 -5.11 0.00
N MET A 193 -9.50 -5.02 1.30
CA MET A 193 -9.85 -3.86 2.10
C MET A 193 -8.60 -3.11 2.56
N SER A 194 -8.71 -1.78 2.69
CA SER A 194 -7.71 -0.92 3.31
C SER A 194 -8.39 0.21 4.07
N GLN A 195 -7.80 0.61 5.19
CA GLN A 195 -8.18 1.81 5.96
C GLN A 195 -7.06 2.86 5.95
N GLU A 196 -6.12 2.74 5.03
CA GLU A 196 -5.00 3.66 4.89
C GLU A 196 -5.24 4.63 3.73
N ILE A 197 -4.84 5.89 3.91
CA ILE A 197 -4.79 6.84 2.80
C ILE A 197 -3.71 6.35 1.84
N PRO A 198 -3.99 6.25 0.52
CA PRO A 198 -2.99 5.86 -0.46
C PRO A 198 -1.76 6.78 -0.42
N ALA A 199 -0.59 6.22 -0.75
CA ALA A 199 0.63 7.02 -0.86
C ALA A 199 0.53 8.12 -1.94
N GLU A 200 -0.23 7.85 -2.99
CA GLU A 200 -0.52 8.82 -4.05
C GLU A 200 -1.84 9.53 -3.78
N VAL A 201 -1.76 10.78 -3.37
CA VAL A 201 -2.89 11.71 -3.24
C VAL A 201 -2.81 12.68 -4.41
N ALA A 202 -3.88 12.78 -5.19
CA ALA A 202 -3.92 13.69 -6.33
C ALA A 202 -3.81 15.15 -5.87
N PRO A 203 -3.08 16.01 -6.59
CA PRO A 203 -3.18 17.45 -6.39
C PRO A 203 -4.56 17.96 -6.83
N GLU A 204 -4.94 19.14 -6.33
CA GLU A 204 -6.14 19.83 -6.83
C GLU A 204 -6.05 20.05 -8.34
N GLY A 205 -7.12 19.75 -9.06
CA GLY A 205 -7.18 19.85 -10.51
C GLY A 205 -7.97 18.71 -11.14
N LYS A 206 -7.53 18.24 -12.30
CA LYS A 206 -8.22 17.21 -13.08
C LYS A 206 -7.77 15.81 -12.73
N VAL A 207 -8.75 14.94 -12.47
CA VAL A 207 -8.59 13.48 -12.39
C VAL A 207 -9.57 12.79 -13.34
N ALA A 208 -9.24 11.60 -13.80
CA ALA A 208 -10.09 10.80 -14.68
C ALA A 208 -9.88 9.32 -14.39
N GLY A 209 -10.86 8.51 -14.76
CA GLY A 209 -10.85 7.07 -14.59
C GLY A 209 -11.94 6.38 -15.39
N THR A 210 -12.12 5.09 -15.13
CA THR A 210 -13.14 4.24 -15.75
C THR A 210 -13.80 3.37 -14.69
N GLY A 211 -15.10 3.27 -14.70
CA GLY A 211 -15.87 2.45 -13.76
C GLY A 211 -15.83 2.99 -12.33
N ASP A 212 -16.29 2.15 -11.38
CA ASP A 212 -16.29 2.46 -9.96
C ASP A 212 -14.87 2.72 -9.45
N SER A 213 -14.67 3.88 -8.85
CA SER A 213 -13.33 4.35 -8.48
C SER A 213 -13.32 5.13 -7.17
N VAL A 214 -12.17 5.13 -6.51
CA VAL A 214 -11.91 5.95 -5.33
C VAL A 214 -10.74 6.88 -5.62
N VAL A 215 -10.93 8.17 -5.37
CA VAL A 215 -9.90 9.20 -5.52
C VAL A 215 -9.65 9.88 -4.18
N PHE A 216 -8.39 10.09 -3.84
CA PHE A 216 -7.97 10.99 -2.78
C PHE A 216 -7.33 12.22 -3.40
N MET A 217 -7.77 13.40 -2.98
CA MET A 217 -7.28 14.67 -3.52
C MET A 217 -7.08 15.68 -2.41
N ASN A 218 -5.97 16.39 -2.46
CA ASN A 218 -5.74 17.53 -1.55
C ASN A 218 -6.40 18.78 -2.15
N ILE A 219 -7.41 19.31 -1.49
CA ILE A 219 -8.21 20.44 -1.97
C ILE A 219 -8.03 21.62 -1.03
N SER A 220 -7.75 22.80 -1.60
CA SER A 220 -7.63 24.03 -0.85
C SER A 220 -8.99 24.62 -0.49
N LYS A 221 -9.07 25.29 0.68
CA LYS A 221 -10.25 26.00 1.14
C LYS A 221 -10.73 27.02 0.12
N GLY A 222 -12.04 27.16 -0.02
CA GLY A 222 -12.66 28.18 -0.86
C GLY A 222 -13.91 27.68 -1.59
N ALA A 223 -14.50 28.54 -2.41
CA ALA A 223 -15.51 28.14 -3.37
C ALA A 223 -14.80 27.54 -4.59
N LYS A 224 -15.22 26.37 -5.00
CA LYS A 224 -14.65 25.59 -6.12
C LYS A 224 -15.73 25.32 -7.16
N THR A 225 -15.39 25.53 -8.41
CA THR A 225 -16.18 24.94 -9.50
C THR A 225 -15.68 23.51 -9.73
N VAL A 226 -16.58 22.55 -9.63
CA VAL A 226 -16.26 21.14 -9.90
C VAL A 226 -16.97 20.72 -11.15
N ALA A 227 -16.21 20.48 -12.22
CA ALA A 227 -16.73 20.03 -13.51
C ALA A 227 -16.60 18.52 -13.64
N PHE A 228 -17.58 17.88 -14.27
CA PHE A 228 -17.67 16.43 -14.44
C PHE A 228 -17.95 16.07 -15.90
N THR A 229 -17.42 14.93 -16.34
CA THR A 229 -17.84 14.23 -17.55
C THR A 229 -18.03 12.75 -17.27
N HIS A 230 -18.97 12.11 -17.97
CA HIS A 230 -19.22 10.67 -17.97
C HIS A 230 -19.73 10.22 -19.33
N ASP A 231 -19.21 9.12 -19.88
CA ASP A 231 -19.61 8.59 -21.19
C ASP A 231 -20.37 7.24 -21.11
N GLY A 232 -20.61 6.76 -19.90
CA GLY A 232 -21.37 5.52 -19.66
C GLY A 232 -22.87 5.66 -19.90
N SER A 233 -23.60 4.57 -19.69
CA SER A 233 -25.03 4.45 -19.93
C SER A 233 -25.89 4.31 -18.66
N ARG A 234 -25.25 4.05 -17.50
CA ARG A 234 -25.90 3.83 -16.22
C ARG A 234 -25.66 4.99 -15.26
N ASN A 235 -25.69 4.70 -13.96
CA ASN A 235 -25.51 5.69 -12.91
C ASN A 235 -24.09 6.29 -12.93
N PHE A 236 -24.05 7.62 -12.85
CA PHE A 236 -22.85 8.38 -12.54
C PHE A 236 -23.07 9.12 -11.22
N VAL A 237 -22.44 8.64 -10.15
CA VAL A 237 -22.59 9.22 -8.82
C VAL A 237 -21.23 9.58 -8.27
N VAL A 238 -21.05 10.81 -7.80
CA VAL A 238 -19.83 11.26 -7.12
C VAL A 238 -20.18 11.78 -5.74
N LYS A 239 -19.62 11.15 -4.70
CA LYS A 239 -19.76 11.58 -3.31
C LYS A 239 -18.41 11.95 -2.73
N ALA A 240 -18.33 13.07 -2.02
CA ALA A 240 -17.16 13.47 -1.25
C ALA A 240 -17.38 13.14 0.22
N ASN A 241 -16.38 12.52 0.87
CA ASN A 241 -16.36 12.16 2.30
C ASN A 241 -17.66 11.47 2.77
N ASP A 242 -18.21 10.57 1.93
CA ASP A 242 -19.44 9.79 2.13
C ASP A 242 -20.73 10.62 2.36
N SER A 243 -20.63 11.93 2.47
CA SER A 243 -21.74 12.80 2.90
C SER A 243 -22.18 13.83 1.85
N VAL A 244 -21.27 14.33 1.02
CA VAL A 244 -21.55 15.41 0.06
C VAL A 244 -21.76 14.83 -1.33
N LEU A 245 -23.00 14.88 -1.83
CA LEU A 245 -23.35 14.47 -3.18
C LEU A 245 -22.96 15.56 -4.18
N LEU A 246 -22.00 15.27 -5.05
CA LEU A 246 -21.50 16.21 -6.06
C LEU A 246 -22.13 15.99 -7.43
N ALA A 247 -22.35 14.73 -7.83
CA ALA A 247 -23.08 14.37 -9.05
C ALA A 247 -23.99 13.17 -8.77
N ASN A 248 -25.15 13.10 -9.44
CA ASN A 248 -26.07 11.96 -9.40
C ASN A 248 -26.91 11.97 -10.69
N GLU A 249 -26.37 11.36 -11.71
CA GLU A 249 -26.89 11.40 -13.09
C GLU A 249 -26.99 10.00 -13.67
N ILE A 250 -27.73 9.85 -14.76
CA ILE A 250 -27.86 8.59 -15.51
C ILE A 250 -27.41 8.81 -16.94
N GLY A 251 -26.54 7.94 -17.43
CA GLY A 251 -26.05 7.99 -18.81
C GLY A 251 -24.90 8.98 -19.00
N THR A 252 -24.71 9.38 -20.25
CA THR A 252 -23.67 10.36 -20.60
C THR A 252 -23.97 11.72 -19.96
N TYR A 253 -22.96 12.28 -19.30
CA TYR A 253 -23.11 13.53 -18.56
C TYR A 253 -21.93 14.48 -18.79
N SER A 254 -22.24 15.76 -18.85
CA SER A 254 -21.27 16.85 -18.79
C SER A 254 -21.89 18.03 -18.06
N GLY A 255 -21.33 18.42 -16.93
CA GLY A 255 -21.87 19.49 -16.11
C GLY A 255 -20.90 19.96 -15.05
N SER A 256 -21.31 20.98 -14.29
CA SER A 256 -20.51 21.51 -13.20
C SER A 256 -21.39 21.94 -12.03
N LYS A 257 -20.75 22.00 -10.84
CA LYS A 257 -21.37 22.42 -9.58
C LYS A 257 -20.39 23.30 -8.79
N VAL A 258 -20.90 24.31 -8.12
CA VAL A 258 -20.12 25.06 -7.14
C VAL A 258 -20.18 24.36 -5.79
N GLN A 259 -19.02 24.06 -5.24
CA GLN A 259 -18.86 23.42 -3.93
C GLN A 259 -18.02 24.31 -3.02
N LYS A 260 -18.53 24.62 -1.84
CA LYS A 260 -17.74 25.28 -0.79
C LYS A 260 -16.88 24.24 -0.09
N VAL A 261 -15.59 24.48 -0.03
CA VAL A 261 -14.60 23.71 0.72
C VAL A 261 -14.24 24.48 1.97
N GLU A 262 -14.58 23.94 3.13
CA GLU A 262 -14.45 24.66 4.41
C GLU A 262 -13.01 24.74 4.88
N ASP A 263 -12.23 23.67 4.67
CA ASP A 263 -10.84 23.57 5.10
C ASP A 263 -9.96 22.91 4.04
N THR A 264 -8.71 23.39 3.94
CA THR A 264 -7.69 22.73 3.13
C THR A 264 -7.36 21.37 3.74
N SER A 265 -7.68 20.28 3.03
CA SER A 265 -7.40 18.92 3.51
C SER A 265 -7.47 17.89 2.38
N ILE A 266 -7.16 16.65 2.71
CA ILE A 266 -7.37 15.51 1.83
C ILE A 266 -8.84 15.11 1.90
N TYR A 267 -9.49 15.13 0.75
CA TYR A 267 -10.86 14.64 0.53
C TYR A 267 -10.79 13.30 -0.19
N TYR A 268 -11.69 12.40 0.13
CA TYR A 268 -11.90 11.20 -0.68
C TYR A 268 -13.22 11.29 -1.45
N PHE A 269 -13.22 10.70 -2.64
CA PHE A 269 -14.37 10.63 -3.53
C PHE A 269 -14.71 9.18 -3.83
N ASP A 270 -15.97 8.81 -3.58
CA ASP A 270 -16.58 7.56 -4.05
C ASP A 270 -17.26 7.84 -5.37
N ILE A 271 -16.78 7.23 -6.44
CA ILE A 271 -17.26 7.42 -7.80
C ILE A 271 -17.90 6.12 -8.26
N THR A 272 -19.20 6.17 -8.58
CA THR A 272 -19.93 5.10 -9.25
C THR A 272 -20.07 5.47 -10.72
N ALA A 273 -19.59 4.61 -11.61
CA ALA A 273 -19.65 4.83 -13.05
C ALA A 273 -19.57 3.49 -13.81
N ASP A 274 -20.18 3.41 -14.99
CA ASP A 274 -20.06 2.26 -15.90
C ASP A 274 -19.26 2.59 -17.18
N GLY A 275 -18.72 3.82 -17.27
CA GLY A 275 -17.92 4.33 -18.38
C GLY A 275 -16.70 5.11 -17.91
N ASN A 276 -16.10 5.84 -18.86
CA ASN A 276 -15.04 6.79 -18.54
C ASN A 276 -15.63 8.03 -17.87
N TRP A 277 -14.93 8.56 -16.91
CA TRP A 277 -15.33 9.76 -16.20
C TRP A 277 -14.14 10.70 -15.97
N SER A 278 -14.44 11.98 -15.80
CA SER A 278 -13.49 12.94 -15.28
C SER A 278 -14.14 13.87 -14.25
N MET A 279 -13.31 14.36 -13.34
CA MET A 279 -13.65 15.37 -12.34
C MET A 279 -12.53 16.41 -12.30
N THR A 280 -12.88 17.70 -12.37
CA THR A 280 -11.91 18.81 -12.34
C THR A 280 -12.33 19.83 -11.29
N PHE A 281 -11.44 20.16 -10.38
CA PHE A 281 -11.58 21.25 -9.40
C PHE A 281 -10.88 22.51 -9.92
N GLU A 282 -11.62 23.66 -9.94
CA GLU A 282 -11.15 24.98 -10.34
C GLU A 282 -11.46 26.02 -9.29
#